data_e97096116ff69e7ff5bba1531302268c
#
_entry.id   e97096116ff69e7ff5bba1531302268c
#
_cell.length_a   1.000
_cell.length_b   1.000
_cell.length_c   1.000
_cell.angle_alpha   90.00
_cell.angle_beta   90.00
_cell.angle_gamma   90.00
#
_symmetry.space_group_name_H-M   'P 1'
#
loop_
_entity.id
_entity.type
_entity.pdbx_description
1 polymer ?
#
loop_
_entity_poly.entity_id
_entity_poly.type
_entity_poly.pdbx_seq_one_letter_code
_entity_poly.pdbx_strand_id
1 'polypeptide(L)'
;MLILRSSLFWMLNYVDSLLRGGVNWNIGCLLFSVFLLSIKLTAQPFVLSEFMASNQSGMIDEDGDRSDWIEIYNTGTEAASLNGWYLSDDISDLTKWRFPDQFIPMQSSLIVFASGKDRALVGAELHTNFKLSSKGDFLGLIQPDTRTIAHAYDPQYPIQFPDISYGITMRNERTVFVSHDAVGNIHFPRDNSMGQAWTLPDFDDSQWGAVHFGIGYQQNADGNNSDPQNPMEEPLVLGD
;
A
#
# COMPACT_ATOMS: atom_id res chain seq x y z
N MET A 1 -1.25 0.18 -29.93
CA MET A 1 -1.26 -1.12 -30.61
C MET A 1 -0.93 -1.07 -32.11
N LEU A 2 -1.08 0.04 -32.80
CA LEU A 2 -0.73 0.15 -34.24
C LEU A 2 0.78 0.34 -34.51
N ILE A 3 1.55 0.97 -33.64
CA ILE A 3 2.98 1.24 -33.83
C ILE A 3 3.84 -0.05 -33.70
N LEU A 4 3.43 -0.98 -32.85
CA LEU A 4 4.12 -2.27 -32.71
C LEU A 4 3.96 -3.19 -33.94
N ARG A 5 2.84 -3.10 -34.67
CA ARG A 5 2.61 -3.89 -35.90
C ARG A 5 3.47 -3.45 -37.06
N SER A 6 3.71 -2.13 -37.20
CA SER A 6 4.56 -1.62 -38.29
C SER A 6 6.03 -1.97 -38.10
N SER A 7 6.53 -1.89 -36.85
CA SER A 7 7.94 -2.23 -36.53
C SER A 7 8.20 -3.74 -36.72
N LEU A 8 7.27 -4.59 -36.32
CA LEU A 8 7.40 -6.04 -36.47
C LEU A 8 7.37 -6.47 -37.95
N PHE A 9 6.54 -5.82 -38.77
CA PHE A 9 6.45 -6.08 -40.19
C PHE A 9 7.71 -5.69 -40.94
N TRP A 10 8.30 -4.54 -40.63
CA TRP A 10 9.59 -4.11 -41.16
C TRP A 10 10.73 -5.00 -40.74
N MET A 11 10.72 -5.47 -39.50
CA MET A 11 11.74 -6.36 -38.95
C MET A 11 11.71 -7.74 -39.59
N LEU A 12 10.53 -8.32 -39.81
CA LEU A 12 10.38 -9.61 -40.50
C LEU A 12 10.87 -9.53 -41.95
N ASN A 13 10.58 -8.47 -42.66
CA ASN A 13 11.07 -8.27 -44.01
C ASN A 13 12.59 -8.04 -44.08
N TYR A 14 13.17 -7.38 -43.07
CA TYR A 14 14.61 -7.17 -42.96
C TYR A 14 15.34 -8.48 -42.65
N VAL A 15 14.82 -9.31 -41.77
CA VAL A 15 15.37 -10.64 -41.46
C VAL A 15 15.30 -11.56 -42.69
N ASP A 16 14.19 -11.55 -43.43
CA ASP A 16 14.06 -12.34 -44.69
C ASP A 16 15.05 -11.89 -45.79
N SER A 17 15.33 -10.59 -45.85
CA SER A 17 16.35 -10.02 -46.74
C SER A 17 17.78 -10.45 -46.34
N LEU A 18 18.08 -10.53 -45.04
CA LEU A 18 19.37 -10.96 -44.53
C LEU A 18 19.60 -12.48 -44.76
N LEU A 19 18.57 -13.29 -44.65
CA LEU A 19 18.62 -14.76 -44.88
C LEU A 19 18.87 -15.09 -46.35
N ARG A 20 18.40 -14.24 -47.29
CA ARG A 20 18.63 -14.42 -48.74
C ARG A 20 19.98 -13.87 -49.21
N GLY A 21 20.64 -12.99 -48.45
CA GLY A 21 21.87 -12.32 -48.79
C GLY A 21 23.18 -12.99 -48.36
N GLY A 22 23.16 -14.16 -47.76
CA GLY A 22 24.37 -14.91 -47.40
C GLY A 22 25.24 -14.26 -46.29
N VAL A 23 24.65 -13.45 -45.43
CA VAL A 23 25.31 -12.76 -44.30
C VAL A 23 25.65 -13.76 -43.18
N ASN A 24 26.87 -13.60 -42.65
CA ASN A 24 27.41 -14.47 -41.59
C ASN A 24 26.47 -14.57 -40.37
N TRP A 25 25.96 -15.73 -40.08
CA TRP A 25 24.99 -16.03 -39.03
C TRP A 25 25.36 -15.45 -37.66
N ASN A 26 26.66 -15.34 -37.37
CA ASN A 26 27.18 -14.80 -36.12
C ASN A 26 26.85 -13.30 -35.92
N ILE A 27 26.81 -12.51 -36.99
CA ILE A 27 26.51 -11.07 -36.93
C ILE A 27 25.01 -10.86 -36.79
N GLY A 28 24.17 -11.65 -37.45
CA GLY A 28 22.72 -11.60 -37.34
C GLY A 28 22.23 -11.94 -35.90
N CYS A 29 22.80 -12.99 -35.32
CA CYS A 29 22.49 -13.37 -33.93
C CYS A 29 22.96 -12.32 -32.91
N LEU A 30 24.12 -11.69 -33.14
CA LEU A 30 24.63 -10.63 -32.25
C LEU A 30 23.76 -9.40 -32.29
N LEU A 31 23.32 -8.96 -33.45
CA LEU A 31 22.42 -7.81 -33.61
C LEU A 31 21.02 -8.09 -33.05
N PHE A 32 20.52 -9.31 -33.18
CA PHE A 32 19.24 -9.72 -32.62
C PHE A 32 19.32 -9.80 -31.08
N SER A 33 20.42 -10.31 -30.54
CA SER A 33 20.68 -10.38 -29.10
C SER A 33 20.80 -8.96 -28.48
N VAL A 34 21.49 -8.04 -29.14
CA VAL A 34 21.62 -6.65 -28.70
C VAL A 34 20.28 -5.90 -28.76
N PHE A 35 19.44 -6.20 -29.76
CA PHE A 35 18.11 -5.59 -29.87
C PHE A 35 17.13 -6.11 -28.80
N LEU A 36 17.17 -7.40 -28.46
CA LEU A 36 16.36 -7.98 -27.36
C LEU A 36 16.78 -7.44 -25.99
N LEU A 37 18.04 -7.06 -25.82
CA LEU A 37 18.54 -6.52 -24.54
C LEU A 37 18.05 -5.07 -24.32
N SER A 38 17.51 -4.41 -25.35
CA SER A 38 17.09 -3.00 -25.29
C SER A 38 15.62 -2.80 -24.94
N ILE A 39 14.80 -3.86 -24.86
CA ILE A 39 13.43 -3.77 -24.37
C ILE A 39 13.47 -3.81 -22.83
N LYS A 40 13.85 -2.71 -22.23
CA LYS A 40 13.53 -2.49 -20.82
C LYS A 40 12.01 -2.38 -20.75
N LEU A 41 11.33 -3.45 -20.36
CA LEU A 41 9.96 -3.38 -19.90
C LEU A 41 10.03 -2.64 -18.54
N THR A 42 10.01 -1.31 -18.60
CA THR A 42 9.93 -0.50 -17.39
C THR A 42 8.57 -0.78 -16.77
N ALA A 43 8.54 -1.57 -15.71
CA ALA A 43 7.39 -1.63 -14.86
C ALA A 43 7.04 -0.19 -14.45
N GLN A 44 5.75 0.16 -14.50
CA GLN A 44 5.31 1.49 -14.10
C GLN A 44 5.59 1.66 -12.61
N PRO A 45 6.34 2.69 -12.20
CA PRO A 45 6.79 2.79 -10.83
C PRO A 45 5.67 3.19 -9.86
N PHE A 46 4.54 3.73 -10.36
CA PHE A 46 3.50 4.31 -9.52
C PHE A 46 2.18 3.56 -9.58
N VAL A 47 1.55 3.42 -8.42
CA VAL A 47 0.20 2.88 -8.26
C VAL A 47 -0.61 3.76 -7.32
N LEU A 48 -1.93 3.76 -7.48
CA LEU A 48 -2.87 4.27 -6.49
C LEU A 48 -2.94 3.22 -5.38
N SER A 49 -2.25 3.44 -4.27
CA SER A 49 -2.16 2.46 -3.19
C SER A 49 -3.37 2.51 -2.27
N GLU A 50 -3.84 3.72 -1.95
CA GLU A 50 -4.93 3.92 -1.02
C GLU A 50 -5.66 5.24 -1.31
N PHE A 51 -6.92 5.34 -0.95
CA PHE A 51 -7.66 6.60 -0.96
C PHE A 51 -8.77 6.60 0.09
N MET A 52 -9.25 7.79 0.47
CA MET A 52 -10.38 7.99 1.35
C MET A 52 -11.34 9.01 0.73
N ALA A 53 -12.55 8.55 0.40
CA ALA A 53 -13.59 9.37 -0.25
C ALA A 53 -14.68 9.87 0.72
N SER A 54 -14.44 9.85 2.00
CA SER A 54 -15.30 10.43 3.05
C SER A 54 -14.50 10.67 4.32
N ASN A 55 -13.64 11.68 4.30
CA ASN A 55 -12.79 12.04 5.44
C ASN A 55 -13.55 12.98 6.38
N GLN A 56 -14.03 12.46 7.51
CA GLN A 56 -14.78 13.25 8.51
C GLN A 56 -13.98 13.53 9.78
N SER A 57 -13.14 12.60 10.22
CA SER A 57 -12.36 12.72 11.45
C SER A 57 -10.87 12.44 11.26
N GLY A 58 -10.44 12.04 10.05
CA GLY A 58 -9.06 11.66 9.74
C GLY A 58 -8.14 12.86 9.46
N MET A 59 -7.30 12.74 8.43
CA MET A 59 -6.26 13.70 8.05
C MET A 59 -6.80 15.09 7.76
N ILE A 60 -6.07 16.12 8.18
CA ILE A 60 -6.40 17.54 7.96
C ILE A 60 -5.36 18.11 7.01
N ASP A 61 -5.79 18.88 6.00
CA ASP A 61 -4.91 19.55 5.07
C ASP A 61 -4.36 20.89 5.64
N GLU A 62 -3.45 21.53 4.91
CA GLU A 62 -2.79 22.78 5.34
C GLU A 62 -3.74 23.96 5.60
N ASP A 63 -4.96 23.93 5.05
CA ASP A 63 -6.00 24.93 5.29
C ASP A 63 -6.86 24.60 6.52
N GLY A 64 -6.64 23.45 7.16
CA GLY A 64 -7.44 22.98 8.30
C GLY A 64 -8.71 22.22 7.88
N ASP A 65 -8.86 21.87 6.59
CA ASP A 65 -10.01 21.14 6.09
C ASP A 65 -9.78 19.62 6.13
N ARG A 66 -10.85 18.85 6.32
CA ARG A 66 -10.86 17.41 6.21
C ARG A 66 -11.21 17.01 4.79
N SER A 67 -10.27 17.21 3.90
CA SER A 67 -10.44 16.86 2.49
C SER A 67 -10.25 15.36 2.27
N ASP A 68 -10.96 14.79 1.32
CA ASP A 68 -10.67 13.45 0.81
C ASP A 68 -9.23 13.40 0.30
N TRP A 69 -8.62 12.21 0.25
CA TRP A 69 -7.23 12.09 -0.16
C TRP A 69 -6.97 10.82 -0.96
N ILE A 70 -5.88 10.86 -1.73
CA ILE A 70 -5.39 9.79 -2.59
C ILE A 70 -3.92 9.59 -2.27
N GLU A 71 -3.51 8.33 -2.08
CA GLU A 71 -2.11 7.96 -1.92
C GLU A 71 -1.55 7.36 -3.21
N ILE A 72 -0.41 7.89 -3.65
CA ILE A 72 0.38 7.34 -4.76
C ILE A 72 1.64 6.71 -4.18
N TYR A 73 1.85 5.43 -4.46
CA TYR A 73 3.01 4.69 -3.99
C TYR A 73 3.99 4.41 -5.11
N ASN A 74 5.28 4.64 -4.85
CA ASN A 74 6.37 4.28 -5.76
C ASN A 74 6.80 2.83 -5.48
N THR A 75 6.44 1.90 -6.36
CA THR A 75 6.80 0.48 -6.29
C THR A 75 8.21 0.20 -6.79
N GLY A 76 8.88 1.21 -7.36
CA GLY A 76 10.20 1.08 -7.95
C GLY A 76 11.32 0.97 -6.91
N THR A 77 12.51 0.66 -7.39
CA THR A 77 13.74 0.54 -6.60
C THR A 77 14.55 1.85 -6.58
N GLU A 78 14.06 2.90 -7.22
CA GLU A 78 14.68 4.22 -7.28
C GLU A 78 13.61 5.32 -7.10
N ALA A 79 14.04 6.53 -6.74
CA ALA A 79 13.17 7.69 -6.72
C ALA A 79 12.69 7.99 -8.15
N ALA A 80 11.40 8.31 -8.31
CA ALA A 80 10.82 8.58 -9.61
C ALA A 80 10.00 9.88 -9.61
N SER A 81 9.96 10.59 -10.76
CA SER A 81 9.22 11.83 -10.92
C SER A 81 7.81 11.58 -11.44
N LEU A 82 6.84 12.28 -10.86
CA LEU A 82 5.46 12.38 -11.35
C LEU A 82 5.28 13.47 -12.44
N ASN A 83 6.35 14.10 -12.91
CA ASN A 83 6.25 15.13 -13.93
C ASN A 83 5.49 14.64 -15.16
N GLY A 84 4.43 15.34 -15.50
CA GLY A 84 3.59 15.03 -16.66
C GLY A 84 2.60 13.89 -16.45
N TRP A 85 2.52 13.29 -15.26
CA TRP A 85 1.47 12.35 -14.89
C TRP A 85 0.17 13.08 -14.56
N TYR A 86 -0.94 12.35 -14.55
CA TYR A 86 -2.26 12.91 -14.30
C TYR A 86 -3.05 12.05 -13.33
N LEU A 87 -3.95 12.69 -12.57
CA LEU A 87 -5.05 12.06 -11.86
C LEU A 87 -6.37 12.46 -12.50
N SER A 88 -7.30 11.51 -12.57
CA SER A 88 -8.65 11.77 -13.03
C SER A 88 -9.67 10.93 -12.28
N ASP A 89 -10.82 11.54 -11.99
CA ASP A 89 -12.04 10.89 -11.54
C ASP A 89 -13.05 10.69 -12.69
N ASP A 90 -12.63 10.95 -13.95
CA ASP A 90 -13.46 10.87 -15.15
C ASP A 90 -12.73 10.09 -16.26
N ILE A 91 -13.27 8.91 -16.61
CA ILE A 91 -12.70 8.07 -17.68
C ILE A 91 -12.74 8.77 -19.06
N SER A 92 -13.61 9.77 -19.25
CA SER A 92 -13.71 10.53 -20.50
C SER A 92 -12.70 11.66 -20.59
N ASP A 93 -12.11 12.11 -19.46
CA ASP A 93 -11.05 13.11 -19.38
C ASP A 93 -9.87 12.62 -18.55
N LEU A 94 -8.99 11.85 -19.17
CA LEU A 94 -7.81 11.27 -18.51
C LEU A 94 -6.74 12.31 -18.12
N THR A 95 -6.89 13.58 -18.52
CA THR A 95 -5.93 14.65 -18.25
C THR A 95 -6.43 15.71 -17.26
N LYS A 96 -7.44 15.37 -16.47
CA LYS A 96 -8.21 16.28 -15.63
C LYS A 96 -7.37 17.08 -14.64
N TRP A 97 -6.40 16.45 -13.98
CA TRP A 97 -5.46 17.13 -13.08
C TRP A 97 -4.03 16.63 -13.29
N ARG A 98 -3.08 17.56 -13.48
CA ARG A 98 -1.70 17.27 -13.79
C ARG A 98 -0.80 17.44 -12.58
N PHE A 99 0.07 16.45 -12.30
CA PHE A 99 1.11 16.56 -11.30
C PHE A 99 2.17 17.60 -11.67
N PRO A 100 2.70 18.34 -10.68
CA PRO A 100 3.92 19.10 -10.82
C PRO A 100 5.14 18.17 -10.92
N ASP A 101 6.35 18.72 -11.09
CA ASP A 101 7.59 17.92 -11.06
C ASP A 101 7.92 17.48 -9.62
N GLN A 102 7.10 16.57 -9.12
CA GLN A 102 7.20 16.00 -7.78
C GLN A 102 7.87 14.63 -7.82
N PHE A 103 8.88 14.41 -6.98
CA PHE A 103 9.53 13.11 -6.83
C PHE A 103 8.94 12.33 -5.66
N ILE A 104 8.78 11.03 -5.86
CA ILE A 104 8.49 10.09 -4.78
C ILE A 104 9.72 9.19 -4.60
N PRO A 105 10.34 9.15 -3.40
CA PRO A 105 11.43 8.22 -3.11
C PRO A 105 11.04 6.77 -3.38
N MET A 106 12.02 5.88 -3.53
CA MET A 106 11.74 4.45 -3.66
C MET A 106 10.93 3.95 -2.47
N GLN A 107 9.95 3.08 -2.74
CA GLN A 107 9.11 2.42 -1.73
C GLN A 107 8.48 3.41 -0.72
N SER A 108 8.09 4.58 -1.20
CA SER A 108 7.47 5.65 -0.42
C SER A 108 6.17 6.11 -1.08
N SER A 109 5.36 6.80 -0.29
CA SER A 109 4.07 7.33 -0.71
C SER A 109 4.08 8.85 -0.81
N LEU A 110 3.14 9.37 -1.58
CA LEU A 110 2.75 10.78 -1.67
C LEU A 110 1.24 10.89 -1.49
N ILE A 111 0.80 11.77 -0.59
CA ILE A 111 -0.60 12.10 -0.42
C ILE A 111 -0.97 13.29 -1.33
N VAL A 112 -2.12 13.18 -1.98
CA VAL A 112 -2.77 14.25 -2.74
C VAL A 112 -4.18 14.42 -2.23
N PHE A 113 -4.55 15.61 -1.80
CA PHE A 113 -5.90 15.90 -1.34
C PHE A 113 -6.86 16.07 -2.51
N ALA A 114 -7.92 15.28 -2.54
CA ALA A 114 -8.99 15.39 -3.52
C ALA A 114 -10.01 16.44 -3.05
N SER A 115 -9.58 17.69 -3.00
CA SER A 115 -10.30 18.80 -2.36
C SER A 115 -11.03 19.73 -3.32
N GLY A 116 -10.69 19.70 -4.62
CA GLY A 116 -11.17 20.66 -5.61
C GLY A 116 -10.46 22.02 -5.57
N LYS A 117 -9.41 22.19 -4.75
CA LYS A 117 -8.67 23.46 -4.58
C LYS A 117 -7.69 23.76 -5.71
N ASP A 118 -7.35 22.76 -6.53
CA ASP A 118 -6.47 22.87 -7.73
C ASP A 118 -5.09 23.49 -7.43
N ARG A 119 -4.35 22.89 -6.50
CA ARG A 119 -2.99 23.33 -6.14
C ARG A 119 -1.98 22.26 -6.55
N ALA A 120 -1.04 22.63 -7.40
CA ALA A 120 0.01 21.74 -7.93
C ALA A 120 1.39 22.38 -7.81
N LEU A 121 1.79 22.75 -6.57
CA LEU A 121 3.07 23.38 -6.27
C LEU A 121 4.03 22.35 -5.68
N VAL A 122 5.25 22.27 -6.23
CA VAL A 122 6.32 21.41 -5.70
C VAL A 122 6.68 21.82 -4.28
N GLY A 123 6.72 20.84 -3.38
CA GLY A 123 7.10 21.06 -1.97
C GLY A 123 5.98 21.57 -1.07
N ALA A 124 4.77 21.76 -1.59
CA ALA A 124 3.55 22.04 -0.82
C ALA A 124 2.60 20.82 -0.87
N GLU A 125 1.55 20.86 -0.07
CA GLU A 125 0.46 19.88 -0.21
C GLU A 125 -0.20 20.00 -1.59
N LEU A 126 -0.45 18.85 -2.20
CA LEU A 126 -1.05 18.78 -3.52
C LEU A 126 -2.56 18.61 -3.40
N HIS A 127 -3.30 19.36 -4.19
CA HIS A 127 -4.77 19.34 -4.18
C HIS A 127 -5.28 19.23 -5.61
N THR A 128 -6.11 18.21 -5.87
CA THR A 128 -6.73 18.06 -7.19
C THR A 128 -7.79 19.15 -7.44
N ASN A 129 -8.21 19.28 -8.70
CA ASN A 129 -9.34 20.12 -9.11
C ASN A 129 -10.70 19.40 -9.03
N PHE A 130 -10.72 18.19 -8.47
CA PHE A 130 -11.91 17.38 -8.25
C PHE A 130 -11.98 16.87 -6.81
N LYS A 131 -13.12 16.28 -6.44
CA LYS A 131 -13.36 15.58 -5.17
C LYS A 131 -13.75 14.15 -5.44
N LEU A 132 -13.53 13.25 -4.49
CA LEU A 132 -13.98 11.87 -4.58
C LEU A 132 -15.46 11.76 -4.18
N SER A 133 -16.13 10.74 -4.70
CA SER A 133 -17.52 10.43 -4.38
C SER A 133 -17.59 9.23 -3.42
N SER A 134 -18.24 9.38 -2.28
CA SER A 134 -18.47 8.23 -1.38
C SER A 134 -19.39 7.16 -1.99
N LYS A 135 -20.09 7.46 -3.08
CA LYS A 135 -20.98 6.50 -3.78
C LYS A 135 -20.25 5.61 -4.79
N GLY A 136 -18.97 5.84 -4.99
CA GLY A 136 -18.16 5.22 -6.03
C GLY A 136 -18.03 6.12 -7.26
N ASP A 137 -16.86 6.07 -7.89
CA ASP A 137 -16.53 6.77 -9.11
C ASP A 137 -15.32 6.12 -9.77
N PHE A 138 -14.99 6.49 -11.01
CA PHE A 138 -13.69 6.19 -11.60
C PHE A 138 -12.59 6.93 -10.84
N LEU A 139 -11.44 6.28 -10.67
CA LEU A 139 -10.23 6.95 -10.20
C LEU A 139 -9.03 6.36 -10.91
N GLY A 140 -8.31 7.18 -11.69
CA GLY A 140 -7.19 6.77 -12.51
C GLY A 140 -5.92 7.56 -12.30
N LEU A 141 -4.77 6.86 -12.37
CA LEU A 141 -3.43 7.42 -12.48
C LEU A 141 -2.94 7.20 -13.92
N ILE A 142 -2.67 8.28 -14.64
CA ILE A 142 -2.43 8.28 -16.07
C ILE A 142 -1.00 8.74 -16.36
N GLN A 143 -0.35 8.06 -17.30
CA GLN A 143 1.01 8.35 -17.73
C GLN A 143 1.15 9.65 -18.51
N PRO A 144 2.38 10.18 -18.66
CA PRO A 144 2.65 11.38 -19.42
C PRO A 144 2.23 11.34 -20.90
N ASP A 145 2.00 10.14 -21.46
CA ASP A 145 1.49 9.98 -22.84
C ASP A 145 0.01 10.34 -22.99
N THR A 146 -0.67 10.71 -21.87
CA THR A 146 -2.08 11.12 -21.79
C THR A 146 -3.11 10.05 -22.20
N ARG A 147 -2.69 8.80 -22.35
CA ARG A 147 -3.51 7.68 -22.86
C ARG A 147 -3.39 6.41 -22.07
N THR A 148 -2.21 6.14 -21.54
CA THR A 148 -1.94 4.92 -20.81
C THR A 148 -2.35 5.09 -19.36
N ILE A 149 -3.34 4.33 -18.93
CA ILE A 149 -3.73 4.22 -17.53
C ILE A 149 -2.73 3.27 -16.86
N ALA A 150 -1.97 3.78 -15.90
CA ALA A 150 -0.99 3.01 -15.15
C ALA A 150 -1.66 2.16 -14.07
N HIS A 151 -2.61 2.75 -13.37
CA HIS A 151 -3.46 2.10 -12.38
C HIS A 151 -4.81 2.79 -12.31
N ALA A 152 -5.89 2.04 -12.14
CA ALA A 152 -7.23 2.62 -11.95
C ALA A 152 -8.15 1.69 -11.17
N TYR A 153 -9.13 2.30 -10.55
CA TYR A 153 -10.37 1.66 -10.09
C TYR A 153 -11.43 1.90 -11.17
N ASP A 154 -11.60 0.92 -12.07
CA ASP A 154 -12.43 0.98 -13.28
C ASP A 154 -13.45 -0.18 -13.28
N PRO A 155 -14.74 0.03 -13.59
CA PRO A 155 -15.36 1.30 -14.00
C PRO A 155 -15.56 2.29 -12.85
N GLN A 156 -15.56 1.83 -11.62
CA GLN A 156 -15.66 2.64 -10.40
C GLN A 156 -15.18 1.87 -9.18
N TYR A 157 -14.69 2.57 -8.16
CA TYR A 157 -14.43 1.99 -6.85
C TYR A 157 -15.76 1.74 -6.10
N PRO A 158 -15.78 0.80 -5.10
CA PRO A 158 -17.00 0.51 -4.34
C PRO A 158 -17.43 1.69 -3.45
N ILE A 159 -18.68 1.64 -2.97
CA ILE A 159 -19.22 2.61 -2.00
C ILE A 159 -18.26 2.70 -0.81
N GLN A 160 -17.96 3.94 -0.41
CA GLN A 160 -17.05 4.27 0.69
C GLN A 160 -17.82 4.69 1.95
N PHE A 161 -17.27 4.33 3.10
CA PHE A 161 -17.80 4.68 4.39
C PHE A 161 -16.97 5.79 5.05
N PRO A 162 -17.56 6.61 5.94
CA PRO A 162 -16.82 7.66 6.64
C PRO A 162 -15.60 7.12 7.37
N ASP A 163 -14.45 7.79 7.18
CA ASP A 163 -13.17 7.52 7.84
C ASP A 163 -12.61 6.12 7.63
N ILE A 164 -13.08 5.42 6.58
CA ILE A 164 -12.54 4.14 6.15
C ILE A 164 -11.89 4.34 4.78
N SER A 165 -10.59 4.12 4.71
CA SER A 165 -9.85 4.15 3.45
C SER A 165 -10.04 2.84 2.66
N TYR A 166 -9.81 2.91 1.36
CA TYR A 166 -9.87 1.77 0.45
C TYR A 166 -8.61 1.75 -0.42
N GLY A 167 -8.02 0.58 -0.61
CA GLY A 167 -6.79 0.52 -1.38
C GLY A 167 -6.34 -0.90 -1.72
N ILE A 168 -5.12 -0.98 -2.24
CA ILE A 168 -4.45 -2.24 -2.54
C ILE A 168 -3.99 -2.84 -1.22
N THR A 169 -4.40 -4.06 -0.95
CA THR A 169 -3.86 -4.80 0.20
C THR A 169 -2.38 -5.06 -0.03
N MET A 170 -1.51 -4.36 0.69
CA MET A 170 -0.10 -4.73 0.78
C MET A 170 -0.06 -6.13 1.39
N ARG A 171 0.77 -7.02 0.84
CA ARG A 171 0.99 -8.34 1.41
C ARG A 171 1.64 -8.16 2.78
N ASN A 172 0.82 -8.16 3.82
CA ASN A 172 1.32 -8.14 5.18
C ASN A 172 1.93 -9.52 5.48
N GLU A 173 3.22 -9.59 5.64
CA GLU A 173 3.84 -10.75 6.26
C GLU A 173 3.51 -10.71 7.75
N ARG A 174 2.63 -11.61 8.16
CA ARG A 174 2.27 -11.74 9.57
C ARG A 174 3.40 -12.45 10.28
N THR A 175 4.20 -11.73 11.04
CA THR A 175 5.13 -12.32 11.98
C THR A 175 4.39 -12.59 13.29
N VAL A 176 4.27 -13.85 13.65
CA VAL A 176 3.70 -14.25 14.96
C VAL A 176 4.84 -14.22 15.97
N PHE A 177 4.88 -13.21 16.84
CA PHE A 177 5.87 -13.11 17.92
C PHE A 177 5.58 -14.05 19.08
N VAL A 178 4.29 -14.25 19.38
CA VAL A 178 3.81 -15.17 20.40
C VAL A 178 2.64 -15.94 19.79
N SER A 179 2.74 -17.27 19.71
CA SER A 179 1.63 -18.08 19.20
C SER A 179 0.52 -18.19 20.26
N HIS A 180 -0.71 -18.47 19.83
CA HIS A 180 -1.85 -18.59 20.72
C HIS A 180 -1.73 -19.78 21.69
N ASP A 181 -0.88 -20.76 21.36
CA ASP A 181 -0.57 -21.94 22.16
C ASP A 181 0.79 -21.84 22.87
N ALA A 182 1.41 -20.66 22.87
CA ALA A 182 2.68 -20.45 23.55
C ALA A 182 2.53 -20.71 25.05
N VAL A 183 3.60 -21.22 25.64
CA VAL A 183 3.74 -21.37 27.08
C VAL A 183 4.45 -20.14 27.65
N GLY A 184 3.97 -19.65 28.77
CA GLY A 184 4.59 -18.55 29.50
C GLY A 184 4.49 -18.77 30.99
N ASN A 185 5.08 -17.88 31.77
CA ASN A 185 5.00 -17.90 33.21
C ASN A 185 4.09 -16.78 33.72
N ILE A 186 3.28 -17.04 34.71
CA ILE A 186 2.36 -16.09 35.34
C ILE A 186 2.67 -15.92 36.80
N HIS A 187 2.58 -14.69 37.29
CA HIS A 187 2.62 -14.35 38.69
C HIS A 187 1.49 -13.38 39.04
N PHE A 188 0.80 -13.62 40.12
CA PHE A 188 -0.19 -12.71 40.67
C PHE A 188 0.45 -11.89 41.80
N PRO A 189 0.83 -10.62 41.55
CA PRO A 189 1.48 -9.81 42.58
C PRO A 189 0.46 -9.50 43.70
N ARG A 190 0.86 -9.72 44.94
CA ARG A 190 0.05 -9.39 46.13
C ARG A 190 0.40 -8.02 46.72
N ASP A 191 1.51 -7.45 46.28
CA ASP A 191 2.03 -6.14 46.67
C ASP A 191 2.92 -5.57 45.60
N ASN A 192 3.55 -4.42 45.84
CA ASN A 192 4.45 -3.76 44.89
C ASN A 192 5.93 -4.08 45.16
N SER A 193 6.26 -5.18 45.85
CA SER A 193 7.65 -5.51 46.19
C SER A 193 8.57 -5.76 44.98
N MET A 194 7.99 -6.23 43.86
CA MET A 194 8.74 -6.48 42.62
C MET A 194 9.06 -5.21 41.86
N GLY A 195 8.35 -4.10 42.08
CA GLY A 195 8.51 -2.86 41.33
C GLY A 195 8.49 -3.08 39.83
N GLN A 196 9.56 -2.69 39.12
CA GLN A 196 9.74 -2.90 37.68
C GLN A 196 10.79 -3.98 37.37
N ALA A 197 11.29 -4.73 38.33
CA ALA A 197 12.35 -5.71 38.12
C ALA A 197 11.95 -6.79 37.12
N TRP A 198 10.67 -7.17 37.08
CA TRP A 198 10.11 -8.18 36.17
C TRP A 198 10.12 -7.78 34.69
N THR A 199 10.36 -6.50 34.36
CA THR A 199 10.45 -6.03 32.94
C THR A 199 11.87 -6.15 32.39
N LEU A 200 12.85 -6.55 33.18
CA LEU A 200 14.22 -6.68 32.73
C LEU A 200 14.43 -7.98 31.95
N PRO A 201 15.24 -7.97 30.88
CA PRO A 201 15.48 -9.15 30.04
C PRO A 201 16.05 -10.37 30.80
N ASP A 202 16.81 -10.12 31.86
CA ASP A 202 17.48 -11.16 32.67
C ASP A 202 16.69 -11.50 33.96
N PHE A 203 15.42 -11.12 34.01
CA PHE A 203 14.60 -11.43 35.19
C PHE A 203 14.34 -12.93 35.29
N ASP A 204 14.61 -13.51 36.45
CA ASP A 204 14.35 -14.93 36.71
C ASP A 204 12.88 -15.14 37.15
N ASP A 205 12.08 -15.66 36.25
CA ASP A 205 10.68 -15.99 36.46
C ASP A 205 10.44 -17.49 36.66
N SER A 206 11.50 -18.27 36.92
CA SER A 206 11.43 -19.73 37.12
C SER A 206 10.53 -20.20 38.26
N GLN A 207 10.21 -19.31 39.20
CA GLN A 207 9.32 -19.58 40.33
C GLN A 207 7.85 -19.21 40.03
N TRP A 208 7.57 -18.68 38.86
CA TRP A 208 6.20 -18.36 38.45
C TRP A 208 5.46 -19.59 37.95
N GLY A 209 4.11 -19.56 37.99
CA GLY A 209 3.30 -20.65 37.46
C GLY A 209 3.34 -20.74 35.95
N ALA A 210 3.61 -21.92 35.39
CA ALA A 210 3.54 -22.13 33.95
C ALA A 210 2.08 -22.12 33.46
N VAL A 211 1.82 -21.42 32.32
CA VAL A 211 0.49 -21.31 31.74
C VAL A 211 0.57 -21.32 30.22
N HIS A 212 -0.51 -21.74 29.58
CA HIS A 212 -0.71 -21.51 28.15
C HIS A 212 -1.32 -20.13 27.91
N PHE A 213 -0.97 -19.48 26.80
CA PHE A 213 -1.55 -18.17 26.46
C PHE A 213 -3.07 -18.26 26.22
N GLY A 214 -3.74 -17.12 26.35
CA GLY A 214 -5.19 -17.05 26.40
C GLY A 214 -5.75 -16.89 27.80
N ILE A 215 -4.91 -16.37 28.71
CA ILE A 215 -5.31 -16.17 30.13
C ILE A 215 -6.21 -14.94 30.21
N GLY A 216 -7.34 -15.12 30.83
CA GLY A 216 -8.29 -14.08 31.17
C GLY A 216 -8.86 -14.29 32.58
N TYR A 217 -9.63 -13.35 33.04
CA TYR A 217 -10.46 -13.49 34.22
C TYR A 217 -11.92 -13.24 33.86
N GLN A 218 -12.79 -14.03 34.45
CA GLN A 218 -14.23 -13.85 34.28
C GLN A 218 -14.74 -12.85 35.30
N GLN A 219 -15.40 -11.79 34.88
CA GLN A 219 -16.22 -10.98 35.79
C GLN A 219 -17.52 -11.72 36.07
N ASN A 220 -17.90 -11.77 37.36
CA ASN A 220 -19.22 -12.26 37.73
C ASN A 220 -20.31 -11.33 37.14
N ALA A 221 -21.51 -11.86 36.90
CA ALA A 221 -22.63 -11.13 36.28
C ALA A 221 -23.07 -9.89 37.08
N ASP A 222 -22.60 -9.69 38.29
CA ASP A 222 -22.82 -8.53 39.16
C ASP A 222 -21.74 -7.42 38.99
N GLY A 223 -20.73 -7.64 38.15
CA GLY A 223 -19.64 -6.69 37.92
C GLY A 223 -18.63 -6.58 39.06
N ASN A 224 -18.75 -7.37 40.08
CA ASN A 224 -17.80 -7.42 41.17
C ASN A 224 -16.67 -8.41 40.84
N ASN A 225 -15.42 -7.97 41.01
CA ASN A 225 -14.28 -8.87 41.05
C ASN A 225 -14.50 -9.88 42.20
N SER A 226 -14.52 -11.16 41.85
CA SER A 226 -14.58 -12.21 42.85
C SER A 226 -13.44 -12.07 43.86
N ASP A 227 -13.78 -12.41 45.08
CA ASP A 227 -12.98 -12.46 46.30
C ASP A 227 -11.48 -12.73 46.05
N PRO A 228 -10.57 -11.82 46.44
CA PRO A 228 -9.14 -12.03 46.33
C PRO A 228 -8.61 -13.25 47.10
N GLN A 229 -9.46 -13.90 47.91
CA GLN A 229 -9.13 -15.10 48.69
C GLN A 229 -9.46 -16.42 48.00
N ASN A 230 -10.13 -16.36 46.82
CA ASN A 230 -10.40 -17.54 46.00
C ASN A 230 -9.71 -17.40 44.62
N PRO A 231 -8.43 -17.76 44.48
CA PRO A 231 -7.77 -17.77 43.19
C PRO A 231 -8.50 -18.76 42.29
N MET A 232 -8.73 -18.38 41.03
CA MET A 232 -9.43 -19.19 40.04
C MET A 232 -8.84 -20.60 39.98
N GLU A 233 -9.67 -21.60 40.17
CA GLU A 233 -9.25 -23.00 40.14
C GLU A 233 -8.99 -23.51 38.73
N GLU A 234 -9.42 -22.77 37.68
CA GLU A 234 -9.14 -23.17 36.29
C GLU A 234 -8.89 -21.94 35.37
N PRO A 235 -7.85 -21.98 34.51
CA PRO A 235 -7.66 -20.96 33.51
C PRO A 235 -8.76 -21.04 32.43
N LEU A 236 -9.36 -19.92 32.11
CA LEU A 236 -10.35 -19.83 31.02
C LEU A 236 -9.64 -20.03 29.69
N VAL A 237 -9.75 -21.21 29.10
CA VAL A 237 -9.34 -21.45 27.71
C VAL A 237 -10.42 -20.81 26.84
N LEU A 238 -10.09 -19.69 26.19
CA LEU A 238 -10.94 -19.11 25.16
C LEU A 238 -10.90 -20.07 23.96
N GLY A 239 -11.98 -20.81 23.78
CA GLY A 239 -12.17 -21.70 22.64
C GLY A 239 -12.20 -20.91 21.31
N ASP A 240 -11.92 -21.63 20.22
CA ASP A 240 -11.86 -21.20 18.82
C ASP A 240 -13.01 -20.31 18.36
#